data_e4c6b2081c43fa7bd2807cb55a7b7f7d
#
_entry.id   e4c6b2081c43fa7bd2807cb55a7b7f7d
#
_cell.length_a   1.000
_cell.length_b   1.000
_cell.length_c   1.000
_cell.angle_alpha   90.00
_cell.angle_beta   90.00
_cell.angle_gamma   90.00
#
_symmetry.space_group_name_H-M   'P 1'
#
loop_
_entity.id
_entity.type
_entity.pdbx_description
1 polymer ?
#
loop_
_entity_poly.entity_id
_entity_poly.type
_entity_poly.pdbx_seq_one_letter_code
_entity_poly.pdbx_strand_id
1 'polypeptide(L)'
;NNFWNMKKIILLSFLLFTCFTGFSQSYLGRVTKQVNFREGAGTDYPVISSLKVGTQIFIVSLETENDFYNIIDIATDKEGYIHKSFVKVGQEIEKNEQGMFTPSGQTSNYNPEIEIYNNTKLTLTLKLNSETYSFAPQQKRTITMSPGTCNYRASAPNVIPNIGTEYMQSNQGYTWQFYIVT
;
A
#
# COMPACT_ATOMS: atom_id res chain seq x y z
N ASN A 1 11.56 -31.51 40.87
CA ASN A 1 10.84 -30.21 40.96
C ASN A 1 11.24 -29.17 39.88
N ASN A 2 12.35 -29.36 39.15
CA ASN A 2 12.81 -28.39 38.16
C ASN A 2 12.13 -28.53 36.78
N PHE A 3 11.60 -29.71 36.47
CA PHE A 3 10.93 -29.96 35.16
C PHE A 3 9.58 -29.27 35.02
N TRP A 4 8.87 -29.06 36.12
CA TRP A 4 7.56 -28.37 36.14
C TRP A 4 7.70 -26.87 35.92
N ASN A 5 8.77 -26.27 36.42
CA ASN A 5 9.03 -24.83 36.25
C ASN A 5 9.53 -24.51 34.84
N MET A 6 10.29 -25.41 34.21
CA MET A 6 10.74 -25.25 32.82
C MET A 6 9.56 -25.24 31.82
N LYS A 7 8.56 -26.09 32.02
CA LYS A 7 7.36 -26.11 31.17
C LYS A 7 6.53 -24.82 31.27
N LYS A 8 6.48 -24.20 32.43
CA LYS A 8 5.79 -22.91 32.66
C LYS A 8 6.55 -21.75 32.02
N ILE A 9 7.88 -21.76 32.03
CA ILE A 9 8.73 -20.74 31.39
C ILE A 9 8.61 -20.83 29.87
N ILE A 10 8.56 -22.04 29.30
CA ILE A 10 8.38 -22.23 27.85
C ILE A 10 6.98 -21.78 27.42
N LEU A 11 5.95 -22.05 28.21
CA LEU A 11 4.58 -21.60 27.91
C LEU A 11 4.43 -20.07 27.99
N LEU A 12 5.12 -19.43 28.93
CA LEU A 12 5.12 -17.97 29.09
C LEU A 12 5.92 -17.28 27.98
N SER A 13 7.00 -17.90 27.50
CA SER A 13 7.81 -17.40 26.37
C SER A 13 7.06 -17.48 25.03
N PHE A 14 6.16 -18.44 24.87
CA PHE A 14 5.36 -18.58 23.64
C PHE A 14 4.19 -17.57 23.57
N LEU A 15 3.76 -17.04 24.71
CA LEU A 15 2.66 -16.07 24.79
C LEU A 15 3.09 -14.61 24.50
N LEU A 16 4.39 -14.33 24.44
CA LEU A 16 4.96 -12.99 24.21
C LEU A 16 5.28 -12.69 22.75
N PHE A 17 5.06 -13.65 21.84
CA PHE A 17 5.16 -13.42 20.40
C PHE A 17 3.79 -12.99 19.82
N THR A 18 3.19 -11.96 20.44
CA THR A 18 2.16 -11.18 19.75
C THR A 18 2.90 -10.41 18.66
N CYS A 19 2.85 -10.90 17.43
CA CYS A 19 3.18 -10.09 16.25
C CYS A 19 2.34 -8.81 16.35
N PHE A 20 2.95 -7.71 16.79
CA PHE A 20 2.46 -6.38 16.47
C PHE A 20 2.56 -6.27 14.94
N THR A 21 1.49 -6.64 14.25
CA THR A 21 1.26 -6.16 12.90
C THR A 21 0.99 -4.68 13.07
N GLY A 22 2.07 -3.91 13.20
CA GLY A 22 2.00 -2.46 13.19
C GLY A 22 1.36 -2.07 11.86
N PHE A 23 0.16 -1.52 11.94
CA PHE A 23 -0.47 -0.92 10.77
C PHE A 23 0.40 0.26 10.38
N SER A 24 1.18 0.08 9.33
CA SER A 24 2.00 1.16 8.77
C SER A 24 1.09 2.31 8.37
N GLN A 25 1.26 3.46 9.02
CA GLN A 25 0.59 4.71 8.68
C GLN A 25 1.31 5.35 7.51
N SER A 26 0.55 5.94 6.60
CA SER A 26 1.09 6.65 5.45
C SER A 26 0.90 8.16 5.62
N TYR A 27 1.75 8.95 4.97
CA TYR A 27 1.78 10.39 5.15
C TYR A 27 1.92 11.12 3.81
N LEU A 28 1.39 12.32 3.74
CA LEU A 28 1.85 13.29 2.75
C LEU A 28 3.17 13.88 3.22
N GLY A 29 4.04 14.18 2.26
CA GLY A 29 5.32 14.83 2.54
C GLY A 29 5.71 15.79 1.43
N ARG A 30 6.79 16.52 1.65
CA ARG A 30 7.40 17.40 0.66
C ARG A 30 8.91 17.24 0.67
N VAL A 31 9.48 17.29 -0.52
CA VAL A 31 10.93 17.33 -0.70
C VAL A 31 11.46 18.70 -0.29
N THR A 32 12.48 18.73 0.59
CA THR A 32 13.07 19.96 1.14
C THR A 32 14.27 20.49 0.36
N LYS A 33 14.98 19.61 -0.36
CA LYS A 33 16.08 19.93 -1.27
C LYS A 33 16.01 18.97 -2.46
N GLN A 34 16.55 19.39 -3.60
CA GLN A 34 16.63 18.49 -4.76
C GLN A 34 17.35 17.20 -4.36
N VAL A 35 16.75 16.04 -4.73
CA VAL A 35 17.22 14.72 -4.33
C VAL A 35 17.02 13.70 -5.46
N ASN A 36 17.93 12.74 -5.55
CA ASN A 36 17.76 11.59 -6.42
C ASN A 36 16.70 10.63 -5.84
N PHE A 37 15.70 10.34 -6.65
CA PHE A 37 14.68 9.35 -6.40
C PHE A 37 15.11 8.04 -7.03
N ARG A 38 15.15 6.94 -6.26
CA ARG A 38 15.85 5.71 -6.62
C ARG A 38 14.95 4.49 -6.54
N GLU A 39 15.35 3.41 -7.21
CA GLU A 39 14.63 2.14 -7.21
C GLU A 39 14.75 1.37 -5.90
N GLY A 40 15.74 1.70 -5.04
CA GLY A 40 15.95 1.03 -3.76
C GLY A 40 16.56 1.95 -2.71
N ALA A 41 16.62 1.44 -1.48
CA ALA A 41 17.06 2.15 -0.27
C ALA A 41 18.58 2.23 -0.17
N GLY A 42 19.22 3.03 -1.03
CA GLY A 42 20.66 3.25 -1.02
C GLY A 42 21.14 4.06 -2.21
N THR A 43 22.37 4.59 -2.10
CA THR A 43 22.98 5.39 -3.17
C THR A 43 23.41 4.56 -4.38
N ASP A 44 23.53 3.26 -4.21
CA ASP A 44 23.99 2.31 -5.23
C ASP A 44 22.88 1.89 -6.20
N TYR A 45 21.61 2.12 -5.81
CA TYR A 45 20.46 1.81 -6.65
C TYR A 45 20.29 2.82 -7.79
N PRO A 46 19.78 2.37 -8.96
CA PRO A 46 19.50 3.22 -10.10
C PRO A 46 18.61 4.41 -9.74
N VAL A 47 18.86 5.54 -10.41
CA VAL A 47 18.06 6.75 -10.26
C VAL A 47 16.86 6.69 -11.20
N ILE A 48 15.64 6.74 -10.65
CA ILE A 48 14.38 6.85 -11.41
C ILE A 48 14.27 8.26 -12.00
N SER A 49 14.47 9.27 -11.13
CA SER A 49 14.42 10.69 -11.51
C SER A 49 15.05 11.56 -10.42
N SER A 50 15.10 12.87 -10.65
CA SER A 50 15.48 13.85 -9.64
C SER A 50 14.24 14.66 -9.24
N LEU A 51 13.89 14.61 -7.94
CA LEU A 51 12.77 15.37 -7.40
C LEU A 51 13.23 16.76 -6.97
N LYS A 52 12.47 17.78 -7.36
CA LYS A 52 12.76 19.19 -7.03
C LYS A 52 12.26 19.51 -5.63
N VAL A 53 12.80 20.59 -5.05
CA VAL A 53 12.26 21.16 -3.80
C VAL A 53 10.78 21.47 -3.94
N GLY A 54 10.00 21.15 -2.91
CA GLY A 54 8.54 21.36 -2.88
C GLY A 54 7.73 20.24 -3.54
N THR A 55 8.35 19.28 -4.25
CA THR A 55 7.64 18.12 -4.80
C THR A 55 6.83 17.43 -3.69
N GLN A 56 5.54 17.26 -3.95
CA GLN A 56 4.63 16.55 -3.05
C GLN A 56 4.78 15.05 -3.26
N ILE A 57 4.93 14.32 -2.17
CA ILE A 57 5.14 12.88 -2.17
C ILE A 57 4.17 12.21 -1.20
N PHE A 58 3.84 10.96 -1.48
CA PHE A 58 3.17 10.07 -0.56
C PHE A 58 4.22 9.16 0.09
N ILE A 59 4.34 9.21 1.41
CA ILE A 59 5.25 8.39 2.21
C ILE A 59 4.49 7.14 2.61
N VAL A 60 4.92 5.97 2.13
CA VAL A 60 4.25 4.69 2.35
C VAL A 60 4.26 4.32 3.83
N SER A 61 5.38 4.60 4.52
CA SER A 61 5.59 4.37 5.95
C SER A 61 6.69 5.28 6.48
N LEU A 62 6.64 5.61 7.77
CA LEU A 62 7.79 6.27 8.45
C LEU A 62 8.89 5.29 8.82
N GLU A 63 8.70 4.00 8.60
CA GLU A 63 9.80 3.03 8.69
C GLU A 63 10.80 3.29 7.58
N THR A 64 12.08 3.31 7.94
CA THR A 64 13.16 3.54 6.99
C THR A 64 13.96 2.27 6.76
N GLU A 65 14.38 2.07 5.53
CA GLU A 65 15.41 1.11 5.17
C GLU A 65 16.69 1.90 4.82
N ASN A 66 17.80 1.66 5.53
CA ASN A 66 19.07 2.39 5.34
C ASN A 66 18.92 3.92 5.33
N ASP A 67 18.06 4.46 6.19
CA ASP A 67 17.71 5.90 6.25
C ASP A 67 16.93 6.44 5.04
N PHE A 68 16.38 5.57 4.19
CA PHE A 68 15.52 5.95 3.07
C PHE A 68 14.05 5.65 3.40
N TYR A 69 13.17 6.57 3.01
CA TYR A 69 11.73 6.34 2.97
C TYR A 69 11.32 5.72 1.64
N ASN A 70 10.43 4.73 1.69
CA ASN A 70 9.65 4.33 0.52
C ASN A 70 8.57 5.39 0.26
N ILE A 71 8.58 5.97 -0.94
CA ILE A 71 7.65 7.04 -1.32
C ILE A 71 7.06 6.78 -2.71
N ILE A 72 5.93 7.46 -2.96
CA ILE A 72 5.38 7.60 -4.31
C ILE A 72 5.48 9.08 -4.70
N ASP A 73 6.08 9.35 -5.84
CA ASP A 73 5.97 10.65 -6.49
C ASP A 73 4.55 10.81 -7.03
N ILE A 74 3.74 11.64 -6.38
CA ILE A 74 2.31 11.80 -6.69
C ILE A 74 2.12 12.26 -8.14
N ALA A 75 3.01 13.09 -8.67
CA ALA A 75 2.90 13.61 -10.02
C ALA A 75 2.99 12.52 -11.10
N THR A 76 3.80 11.49 -10.87
CA THR A 76 4.11 10.45 -11.85
C THR A 76 3.57 9.07 -11.48
N ASP A 77 3.06 8.89 -10.26
CA ASP A 77 2.66 7.61 -9.66
C ASP A 77 3.78 6.56 -9.60
N LYS A 78 5.04 6.99 -9.64
CA LYS A 78 6.19 6.10 -9.50
C LYS A 78 6.50 5.88 -8.03
N GLU A 79 6.74 4.61 -7.64
CA GLU A 79 7.19 4.21 -6.33
C GLU A 79 8.71 4.04 -6.31
N GLY A 80 9.36 4.43 -5.20
CA GLY A 80 10.81 4.31 -5.01
C GLY A 80 11.25 4.91 -3.68
N TYR A 81 12.52 5.28 -3.59
CA TYR A 81 13.15 5.62 -2.32
C TYR A 81 13.87 6.98 -2.40
N ILE A 82 13.75 7.75 -1.31
CA ILE A 82 14.55 8.97 -1.08
C ILE A 82 15.08 9.00 0.36
N HIS A 83 16.26 9.55 0.56
CA HIS A 83 16.85 9.64 1.90
C HIS A 83 16.02 10.57 2.79
N LYS A 84 15.72 10.15 4.02
CA LYS A 84 14.79 10.83 4.95
C LYS A 84 15.16 12.27 5.26
N SER A 85 16.46 12.63 5.24
CA SER A 85 16.91 14.01 5.51
C SER A 85 16.44 15.04 4.47
N PHE A 86 15.94 14.59 3.31
CA PHE A 86 15.41 15.46 2.26
C PHE A 86 13.88 15.53 2.29
N VAL A 87 13.23 14.98 3.32
CA VAL A 87 11.78 14.90 3.44
C VAL A 87 11.29 15.68 4.64
N LYS A 88 10.31 16.55 4.41
CA LYS A 88 9.44 17.08 5.46
C LYS A 88 8.17 16.24 5.49
N VAL A 89 8.00 15.46 6.55
CA VAL A 89 6.78 14.71 6.81
C VAL A 89 5.66 15.70 7.11
N GLY A 90 4.51 15.49 6.51
CA GLY A 90 3.33 16.33 6.66
C GLY A 90 2.17 15.57 7.31
N GLN A 91 0.98 15.73 6.72
CA GLN A 91 -0.26 15.17 7.24
C GLN A 91 -0.30 13.64 7.07
N GLU A 92 -0.81 12.95 8.10
CA GLU A 92 -1.17 11.55 8.00
C GLU A 92 -2.33 11.35 7.02
N ILE A 93 -2.28 10.27 6.25
CA ILE A 93 -3.36 9.87 5.34
C ILE A 93 -4.24 8.87 6.07
N GLU A 94 -5.49 9.25 6.26
CA GLU A 94 -6.49 8.38 6.85
C GLU A 94 -6.80 7.19 5.93
N LYS A 95 -6.90 6.01 6.53
CA LYS A 95 -7.35 4.82 5.82
C LYS A 95 -8.85 4.87 5.60
N ASN A 96 -9.28 4.42 4.43
CA ASN A 96 -10.70 4.23 4.17
C ASN A 96 -11.22 3.02 4.99
N GLU A 97 -11.99 3.31 6.03
CA GLU A 97 -12.56 2.28 6.90
C GLU A 97 -13.83 1.63 6.34
N GLN A 98 -14.45 2.24 5.34
CA GLN A 98 -15.70 1.73 4.74
C GLN A 98 -15.45 0.62 3.71
N GLY A 99 -14.18 0.32 3.42
CA GLY A 99 -13.82 -0.57 2.33
C GLY A 99 -13.92 0.10 0.96
N MET A 100 -13.44 -0.60 -0.05
CA MET A 100 -13.39 -0.12 -1.43
C MET A 100 -14.22 -1.02 -2.37
N PHE A 101 -14.36 -2.30 -2.03
CA PHE A 101 -14.98 -3.28 -2.87
C PHE A 101 -16.43 -3.54 -2.46
N THR A 102 -17.35 -3.43 -3.42
CA THR A 102 -18.78 -3.70 -3.19
C THR A 102 -19.09 -5.16 -3.49
N PRO A 103 -19.62 -5.94 -2.54
CA PRO A 103 -20.05 -7.31 -2.80
C PRO A 103 -21.07 -7.37 -3.96
N SER A 104 -20.85 -8.28 -4.91
CA SER A 104 -21.70 -8.44 -6.10
C SER A 104 -22.45 -9.77 -6.15
N GLY A 105 -22.32 -10.60 -5.12
CA GLY A 105 -22.98 -11.90 -5.01
C GLY A 105 -22.00 -13.05 -4.86
N GLN A 106 -22.54 -14.26 -4.67
CA GLN A 106 -21.73 -15.47 -4.52
C GLN A 106 -21.20 -15.96 -5.87
N THR A 107 -20.00 -16.56 -5.84
CA THR A 107 -19.38 -17.22 -6.99
C THR A 107 -19.12 -18.69 -6.68
N SER A 108 -18.93 -19.50 -7.72
CA SER A 108 -18.52 -20.91 -7.57
C SER A 108 -17.02 -21.04 -7.27
N ASN A 109 -16.24 -19.99 -7.47
CA ASN A 109 -14.82 -19.97 -7.22
C ASN A 109 -14.56 -19.74 -5.73
N TYR A 110 -13.69 -20.58 -5.11
CA TYR A 110 -13.29 -20.41 -3.72
C TYR A 110 -12.59 -19.05 -3.50
N ASN A 111 -11.75 -18.64 -4.43
CA ASN A 111 -11.08 -17.36 -4.38
C ASN A 111 -12.04 -16.23 -4.75
N PRO A 112 -12.09 -15.13 -3.98
CA PRO A 112 -12.87 -13.96 -4.34
C PRO A 112 -12.47 -13.41 -5.71
N GLU A 113 -13.49 -13.03 -6.47
CA GLU A 113 -13.36 -12.43 -7.80
C GLU A 113 -13.70 -10.95 -7.72
N ILE A 114 -12.81 -10.10 -8.19
CA ILE A 114 -13.00 -8.66 -8.13
C ILE A 114 -13.05 -8.10 -9.56
N GLU A 115 -14.21 -7.63 -9.97
CA GLU A 115 -14.36 -6.90 -11.22
C GLU A 115 -13.98 -5.44 -10.99
N ILE A 116 -12.95 -4.98 -11.68
CA ILE A 116 -12.41 -3.63 -11.55
C ILE A 116 -12.59 -2.88 -12.86
N TYR A 117 -13.13 -1.66 -12.77
CA TYR A 117 -13.28 -0.75 -13.89
C TYR A 117 -12.56 0.58 -13.61
N ASN A 118 -11.56 0.89 -14.41
CA ASN A 118 -10.89 2.19 -14.41
C ASN A 118 -11.69 3.19 -15.25
N ASN A 119 -12.62 3.92 -14.63
CA ASN A 119 -13.44 4.93 -15.31
C ASN A 119 -12.74 6.30 -15.36
N THR A 120 -11.47 6.33 -15.77
CA THR A 120 -10.69 7.56 -15.91
C THR A 120 -9.90 7.57 -17.22
N LYS A 121 -9.23 8.70 -17.49
CA LYS A 121 -8.27 8.86 -18.59
C LYS A 121 -6.82 8.58 -18.15
N LEU A 122 -6.61 8.20 -16.89
CA LEU A 122 -5.30 7.93 -16.31
C LEU A 122 -5.08 6.42 -16.20
N THR A 123 -3.82 5.99 -16.16
CA THR A 123 -3.49 4.62 -15.76
C THR A 123 -3.66 4.52 -14.25
N LEU A 124 -4.48 3.55 -13.81
CA LEU A 124 -4.65 3.21 -12.40
C LEU A 124 -3.60 2.18 -12.00
N THR A 125 -2.92 2.42 -10.89
CA THR A 125 -2.13 1.42 -10.17
C THR A 125 -2.92 0.95 -8.95
N LEU A 126 -3.18 -0.35 -8.87
CA LEU A 126 -3.85 -0.99 -7.73
C LEU A 126 -2.92 -2.01 -7.10
N LYS A 127 -2.54 -1.79 -5.85
CA LYS A 127 -1.78 -2.75 -5.04
C LYS A 127 -2.72 -3.44 -4.06
N LEU A 128 -2.75 -4.77 -4.08
CA LEU A 128 -3.50 -5.62 -3.16
C LEU A 128 -2.50 -6.54 -2.45
N ASN A 129 -2.27 -6.32 -1.17
CA ASN A 129 -1.19 -6.96 -0.41
C ASN A 129 0.17 -6.75 -1.12
N SER A 130 0.82 -7.83 -1.56
CA SER A 130 2.09 -7.80 -2.31
C SER A 130 1.95 -7.65 -3.82
N GLU A 131 0.74 -7.89 -4.36
CA GLU A 131 0.49 -7.89 -5.80
C GLU A 131 0.18 -6.49 -6.31
N THR A 132 0.75 -6.13 -7.46
CA THR A 132 0.49 -4.84 -8.12
C THR A 132 -0.12 -5.05 -9.49
N TYR A 133 -1.22 -4.38 -9.74
CA TYR A 133 -1.98 -4.41 -10.99
C TYR A 133 -2.00 -3.03 -11.62
N SER A 134 -1.87 -2.99 -12.95
CA SER A 134 -2.04 -1.77 -13.74
C SER A 134 -3.27 -1.91 -14.62
N PHE A 135 -4.08 -0.86 -14.67
CA PHE A 135 -5.28 -0.78 -15.51
C PHE A 135 -5.17 0.45 -16.42
N ALA A 136 -5.19 0.20 -17.72
CA ALA A 136 -5.23 1.29 -18.71
C ALA A 136 -6.52 2.13 -18.55
N PRO A 137 -6.56 3.35 -19.09
CA PRO A 137 -7.77 4.16 -19.17
C PRO A 137 -8.94 3.34 -19.72
N GLN A 138 -10.11 3.43 -19.07
CA GLN A 138 -11.36 2.75 -19.45
C GLN A 138 -11.25 1.21 -19.46
N GLN A 139 -10.21 0.64 -18.87
CA GLN A 139 -10.05 -0.81 -18.81
C GLN A 139 -10.95 -1.41 -17.72
N LYS A 140 -11.62 -2.50 -18.10
CA LYS A 140 -12.38 -3.37 -17.20
C LYS A 140 -11.71 -4.76 -17.18
N ARG A 141 -11.46 -5.30 -16.00
CA ARG A 141 -10.83 -6.61 -15.82
C ARG A 141 -11.22 -7.22 -14.49
N THR A 142 -11.45 -8.53 -14.49
CA THR A 142 -11.61 -9.32 -13.25
C THR A 142 -10.25 -9.86 -12.82
N ILE A 143 -9.96 -9.75 -11.54
CA ILE A 143 -8.81 -10.37 -10.87
C ILE A 143 -9.30 -11.28 -9.76
N THR A 144 -8.46 -12.20 -9.33
CA THR A 144 -8.72 -13.10 -8.20
C THR A 144 -7.62 -12.94 -7.16
N MET A 145 -7.94 -13.16 -5.90
CA MET A 145 -6.97 -13.17 -4.81
C MET A 145 -7.35 -14.23 -3.77
N SER A 146 -6.46 -14.55 -2.85
CA SER A 146 -6.78 -15.42 -1.72
C SER A 146 -7.77 -14.72 -0.77
N PRO A 147 -8.75 -15.45 -0.19
CA PRO A 147 -9.62 -14.87 0.83
C PRO A 147 -8.82 -14.48 2.08
N GLY A 148 -9.35 -13.51 2.83
CA GLY A 148 -8.70 -12.99 4.04
C GLY A 148 -8.52 -11.47 4.01
N THR A 149 -7.63 -10.98 4.87
CA THR A 149 -7.33 -9.54 4.95
C THR A 149 -6.61 -9.05 3.71
N CYS A 150 -7.14 -8.02 3.08
CA CYS A 150 -6.60 -7.32 1.92
C CYS A 150 -6.24 -5.89 2.31
N ASN A 151 -4.95 -5.57 2.34
CA ASN A 151 -4.50 -4.18 2.38
C ASN A 151 -4.43 -3.68 0.95
N TYR A 152 -5.08 -2.56 0.67
CA TYR A 152 -5.11 -2.01 -0.67
C TYR A 152 -4.53 -0.60 -0.75
N ARG A 153 -4.01 -0.28 -1.92
CA ARG A 153 -3.63 1.08 -2.34
C ARG A 153 -4.04 1.27 -3.80
N ALA A 154 -4.86 2.28 -4.04
CA ALA A 154 -5.25 2.71 -5.37
C ALA A 154 -4.63 4.07 -5.65
N SER A 155 -3.89 4.22 -6.75
CA SER A 155 -3.19 5.44 -7.11
C SER A 155 -3.18 5.67 -8.63
N ALA A 156 -2.97 6.92 -9.03
CA ALA A 156 -2.79 7.35 -10.41
C ALA A 156 -1.99 8.65 -10.44
N PRO A 157 -1.36 9.03 -11.56
CA PRO A 157 -0.64 10.30 -11.67
C PRO A 157 -1.49 11.50 -11.27
N ASN A 158 -0.93 12.39 -10.43
CA ASN A 158 -1.57 13.57 -9.85
C ASN A 158 -2.76 13.27 -8.91
N VAL A 159 -2.90 12.03 -8.45
CA VAL A 159 -3.94 11.62 -7.49
C VAL A 159 -3.26 11.17 -6.19
N ILE A 160 -3.74 11.70 -5.06
CA ILE A 160 -3.28 11.21 -3.76
C ILE A 160 -3.76 9.76 -3.62
N PRO A 161 -2.87 8.81 -3.29
CA PRO A 161 -3.25 7.41 -3.12
C PRO A 161 -4.35 7.22 -2.07
N ASN A 162 -5.36 6.41 -2.41
CA ASN A 162 -6.37 5.91 -1.49
C ASN A 162 -5.88 4.59 -0.90
N ILE A 163 -5.91 4.47 0.41
CA ILE A 163 -5.42 3.29 1.13
C ILE A 163 -6.48 2.78 2.11
N GLY A 164 -6.47 1.49 2.36
CA GLY A 164 -7.36 0.89 3.33
C GLY A 164 -7.09 -0.59 3.54
N THR A 165 -7.96 -1.19 4.34
CA THR A 165 -7.93 -2.62 4.63
C THR A 165 -9.35 -3.15 4.56
N GLU A 166 -9.53 -4.30 3.93
CA GLU A 166 -10.84 -4.94 3.77
C GLU A 166 -10.71 -6.46 3.92
N TYR A 167 -11.77 -7.13 4.36
CA TYR A 167 -11.79 -8.59 4.46
C TYR A 167 -12.50 -9.18 3.25
N MET A 168 -11.77 -9.95 2.45
CA MET A 168 -12.27 -10.60 1.25
C MET A 168 -12.76 -12.01 1.58
N GLN A 169 -14.08 -12.23 1.41
CA GLN A 169 -14.71 -13.52 1.72
C GLN A 169 -14.50 -14.52 0.60
N SER A 170 -14.33 -15.80 0.96
CA SER A 170 -14.34 -16.90 -0.02
C SER A 170 -15.69 -17.02 -0.71
N ASN A 171 -15.71 -17.50 -1.95
CA ASN A 171 -16.89 -17.68 -2.77
C ASN A 171 -17.71 -16.38 -2.98
N GLN A 172 -17.07 -15.23 -2.91
CA GLN A 172 -17.70 -13.93 -3.04
C GLN A 172 -17.15 -13.16 -4.24
N GLY A 173 -18.05 -12.61 -5.04
CA GLY A 173 -17.73 -11.63 -6.07
C GLY A 173 -17.78 -10.21 -5.51
N TYR A 174 -16.95 -9.35 -6.05
CA TYR A 174 -16.88 -7.94 -5.73
C TYR A 174 -16.79 -7.11 -6.99
N THR A 175 -17.23 -5.84 -6.90
CA THR A 175 -17.03 -4.83 -7.94
C THR A 175 -16.35 -3.60 -7.36
N TRP A 176 -15.57 -2.94 -8.18
CA TRP A 176 -15.03 -1.63 -7.86
C TRP A 176 -14.83 -0.79 -9.12
N GLN A 177 -15.21 0.47 -9.02
CA GLN A 177 -14.99 1.47 -10.06
C GLN A 177 -14.11 2.58 -9.55
N PHE A 178 -12.95 2.76 -10.19
CA PHE A 178 -12.08 3.90 -9.95
C PHE A 178 -12.56 5.08 -10.75
N TYR A 179 -12.79 6.20 -10.06
CA TYR A 179 -13.15 7.49 -10.64
C TYR A 179 -12.50 8.60 -9.85
N ILE A 180 -12.34 9.76 -10.46
CA ILE A 180 -11.78 10.95 -9.82
C ILE A 180 -12.91 11.97 -9.68
N VAL A 181 -13.14 12.41 -8.45
CA VAL A 181 -14.05 13.51 -8.15
C VAL A 181 -13.28 14.82 -8.32
N THR A 182 -13.74 15.70 -9.20
CA THR A 182 -13.17 17.03 -9.45
C THR A 182 -13.96 18.10 -8.72
#